data_b9d6a0b36b914123c651b729fb8569ec
#
_entry.id   b9d6a0b36b914123c651b729fb8569ec
#
_cell.length_a   1.000
_cell.length_b   1.000
_cell.length_c   1.000
_cell.angle_alpha   90.00
_cell.angle_beta   90.00
_cell.angle_gamma   90.00
#
_symmetry.space_group_name_H-M   'P 1'
#
loop_
_entity.id
_entity.type
_entity.pdbx_description
1 polymer ?
#
loop_
_entity_poly.entity_id
_entity_poly.type
_entity_poly.pdbx_seq_one_letter_code
_entity_poly.pdbx_strand_id
1 'polypeptide(L)'
;MRIRSLVLSSSLLVASLALAAEVDPTTLYKITTDGTSAKVPAGKKGTLVLEIQSLKGAHVSDEAPLKIQLSGTGAVSPEKAQLLYGDSVRKPSASVKYPDPRFEVPLATQGKGAGTVEAKMVFFVCTDQLCLRQQKTLSVPVTVE
;
A
#
# COMPACT_ATOMS: atom_id res chain seq x y z
N MET A 1 15.67 66.45 44.60
CA MET A 1 16.17 65.66 43.43
C MET A 1 15.48 64.32 43.49
N ARG A 2 14.47 64.06 42.63
CA ARG A 2 13.64 62.84 42.66
C ARG A 2 14.07 61.96 41.51
N ILE A 3 14.63 60.78 41.84
CA ILE A 3 15.01 59.76 40.88
C ILE A 3 13.79 58.89 40.65
N ARG A 4 13.27 58.89 39.41
CA ARG A 4 12.21 57.98 38.95
C ARG A 4 12.84 56.72 38.40
N SER A 5 12.65 55.59 39.08
CA SER A 5 13.00 54.27 38.59
C SER A 5 12.01 53.82 37.51
N LEU A 6 12.47 53.65 36.29
CA LEU A 6 11.75 52.96 35.20
C LEU A 6 11.94 51.44 35.37
N VAL A 7 10.86 50.73 35.63
CA VAL A 7 10.82 49.26 35.60
C VAL A 7 10.49 48.86 34.18
N LEU A 8 11.46 48.31 33.45
CA LEU A 8 11.21 47.66 32.16
C LEU A 8 10.70 46.25 32.41
N SER A 9 9.41 46.03 32.14
CA SER A 9 8.82 44.68 32.11
C SER A 9 9.13 44.01 30.76
N SER A 10 10.07 43.09 30.74
CA SER A 10 10.33 42.22 29.58
C SER A 10 9.32 41.07 29.56
N SER A 11 8.33 41.15 28.66
CA SER A 11 7.41 40.05 28.39
C SER A 11 8.10 39.02 27.53
N LEU A 12 8.47 37.86 28.08
CA LEU A 12 8.91 36.67 27.30
C LEU A 12 7.68 36.11 26.59
N LEU A 13 7.62 36.28 25.27
CA LEU A 13 6.73 35.48 24.40
C LEU A 13 7.33 34.06 24.30
N VAL A 14 6.69 33.13 25.00
CA VAL A 14 6.98 31.69 24.77
C VAL A 14 6.20 31.27 23.52
N ALA A 15 6.90 31.18 22.40
CA ALA A 15 6.37 30.59 21.18
C ALA A 15 6.26 29.08 21.41
N SER A 16 5.05 28.58 21.63
CA SER A 16 4.76 27.14 21.64
C SER A 16 4.88 26.63 20.21
N LEU A 17 6.00 25.98 19.87
CA LEU A 17 6.09 25.17 18.68
C LEU A 17 5.21 23.94 18.91
N ALA A 18 4.01 23.94 18.32
CA ALA A 18 3.21 22.74 18.18
C ALA A 18 3.95 21.81 17.20
N LEU A 19 4.62 20.79 17.73
CA LEU A 19 5.10 19.67 16.91
C LEU A 19 3.84 18.97 16.37
N ALA A 20 3.54 19.17 15.10
CA ALA A 20 2.57 18.36 14.40
C ALA A 20 3.09 16.93 14.44
N ALA A 21 2.34 16.02 15.07
CA ALA A 21 2.68 14.61 15.10
C ALA A 21 2.69 14.09 13.66
N GLU A 22 3.86 13.64 13.20
CA GLU A 22 4.03 13.07 11.87
C GLU A 22 3.26 11.75 11.81
N VAL A 23 2.31 11.63 10.87
CA VAL A 23 1.52 10.42 10.71
C VAL A 23 2.39 9.36 10.05
N ASP A 24 2.60 8.23 10.72
CA ASP A 24 3.26 7.08 10.11
C ASP A 24 2.31 6.44 9.08
N PRO A 25 2.61 6.55 7.78
CA PRO A 25 1.74 6.06 6.72
C PRO A 25 1.55 4.54 6.76
N THR A 26 2.49 3.79 7.34
CA THR A 26 2.39 2.33 7.43
C THR A 26 1.28 1.86 8.38
N THR A 27 0.76 2.76 9.22
CA THR A 27 -0.38 2.49 10.11
C THR A 27 -1.74 2.69 9.43
N LEU A 28 -1.76 3.23 8.20
CA LEU A 28 -2.97 3.57 7.47
C LEU A 28 -3.43 2.49 6.50
N TYR A 29 -2.66 1.44 6.32
CA TYR A 29 -3.00 0.33 5.42
C TYR A 29 -2.32 -0.97 5.83
N LYS A 30 -2.83 -2.06 5.27
CA LYS A 30 -2.25 -3.40 5.36
C LYS A 30 -2.27 -4.03 3.97
N ILE A 31 -1.22 -4.73 3.60
CA ILE A 31 -1.18 -5.52 2.37
C ILE A 31 -1.36 -6.99 2.74
N THR A 32 -2.26 -7.69 2.06
CA THR A 32 -2.48 -9.12 2.24
C THR A 32 -2.35 -9.86 0.91
N THR A 33 -1.99 -11.14 1.01
CA THR A 33 -1.94 -12.08 -0.12
C THR A 33 -2.91 -13.23 0.09
N ASP A 34 -3.90 -13.03 0.95
CA ASP A 34 -4.89 -14.05 1.32
C ASP A 34 -5.71 -14.50 0.10
N GLY A 35 -5.72 -15.78 -0.15
CA GLY A 35 -6.32 -16.39 -1.33
C GLY A 35 -5.32 -16.74 -2.45
N THR A 36 -4.03 -16.39 -2.28
CA THR A 36 -2.98 -16.84 -3.19
C THR A 36 -2.82 -18.37 -3.13
N SER A 37 -2.68 -18.98 -4.30
CA SER A 37 -2.40 -20.41 -4.41
C SER A 37 -0.98 -20.72 -3.92
N ALA A 38 -0.84 -21.19 -2.68
CA ALA A 38 0.45 -21.58 -2.11
C ALA A 38 1.04 -22.82 -2.80
N LYS A 39 0.17 -23.70 -3.28
CA LYS A 39 0.49 -24.93 -4.01
C LYS A 39 -0.32 -25.02 -5.28
N VAL A 40 0.30 -25.39 -6.38
CA VAL A 40 -0.33 -25.50 -7.69
C VAL A 40 0.09 -26.82 -8.34
N PRO A 41 -0.83 -27.67 -8.80
CA PRO A 41 -0.46 -28.87 -9.57
C PRO A 41 0.26 -28.49 -10.87
N ALA A 42 1.30 -29.24 -11.25
CA ALA A 42 2.04 -29.02 -12.48
C ALA A 42 1.09 -28.98 -13.70
N GLY A 43 1.28 -28.02 -14.59
CA GLY A 43 0.43 -27.81 -15.77
C GLY A 43 -0.94 -27.20 -15.48
N LYS A 44 -1.23 -26.83 -14.23
CA LYS A 44 -2.42 -26.07 -13.88
C LYS A 44 -2.06 -24.61 -13.59
N LYS A 45 -3.04 -23.73 -13.67
CA LYS A 45 -2.88 -22.32 -13.29
C LYS A 45 -3.12 -22.14 -11.81
N GLY A 46 -2.27 -21.33 -11.17
CA GLY A 46 -2.50 -20.79 -9.84
C GLY A 46 -3.09 -19.39 -9.92
N THR A 47 -3.32 -18.79 -8.76
CA THR A 47 -3.76 -17.40 -8.63
C THR A 47 -2.90 -16.68 -7.60
N LEU A 48 -2.35 -15.54 -7.97
CA LEU A 48 -1.79 -14.56 -7.03
C LEU A 48 -2.90 -13.61 -6.62
N VAL A 49 -3.07 -13.42 -5.32
CA VAL A 49 -3.97 -12.41 -4.77
C VAL A 49 -3.14 -11.33 -4.07
N LEU A 50 -3.40 -10.09 -4.40
CA LEU A 50 -2.85 -8.92 -3.72
C LEU A 50 -4.00 -8.00 -3.33
N GLU A 51 -4.05 -7.60 -2.08
CA GLU A 51 -5.07 -6.67 -1.58
C GLU A 51 -4.40 -5.61 -0.71
N ILE A 52 -4.74 -4.34 -0.94
CA ILE A 52 -4.34 -3.22 -0.10
C ILE A 52 -5.55 -2.80 0.71
N GLN A 53 -5.57 -3.16 1.98
CA GLN A 53 -6.64 -2.84 2.91
C GLN A 53 -6.37 -1.51 3.60
N SER A 54 -7.29 -0.58 3.49
CA SER A 54 -7.23 0.71 4.15
C SER A 54 -7.63 0.59 5.62
N LEU A 55 -6.97 1.34 6.48
CA LEU A 55 -7.18 1.36 7.93
C LEU A 55 -7.44 2.80 8.40
N LYS A 56 -8.07 2.95 9.57
CA LYS A 56 -8.21 4.23 10.28
C LYS A 56 -8.81 5.38 9.45
N GLY A 57 -9.83 5.09 8.64
CA GLY A 57 -10.50 6.12 7.83
C GLY A 57 -9.71 6.58 6.61
N ALA A 58 -8.57 5.95 6.31
CA ALA A 58 -7.85 6.18 5.08
C ALA A 58 -8.47 5.43 3.90
N HIS A 59 -8.04 5.75 2.69
CA HIS A 59 -8.37 5.00 1.47
C HIS A 59 -7.19 4.98 0.51
N VAL A 60 -7.14 3.99 -0.36
CA VAL A 60 -6.20 3.98 -1.48
C VAL A 60 -6.75 4.89 -2.56
N SER A 61 -5.94 5.83 -3.02
CA SER A 61 -6.36 6.80 -4.04
C SER A 61 -6.64 6.11 -5.38
N ASP A 62 -7.75 6.46 -5.99
CA ASP A 62 -8.13 6.12 -7.36
C ASP A 62 -7.70 7.19 -8.38
N GLU A 63 -7.41 8.41 -7.91
CA GLU A 63 -6.96 9.53 -8.74
C GLU A 63 -5.43 9.56 -8.89
N ALA A 64 -4.69 9.22 -7.83
CA ALA A 64 -3.24 9.13 -7.88
C ALA A 64 -2.78 7.77 -8.46
N PRO A 65 -1.63 7.71 -9.15
CA PRO A 65 -1.19 6.49 -9.82
C PRO A 65 -0.99 5.33 -8.85
N LEU A 66 -1.64 4.19 -9.13
CA LEU A 66 -1.30 2.90 -8.55
C LEU A 66 -0.64 2.06 -9.63
N LYS A 67 0.53 1.51 -9.32
CA LYS A 67 1.28 0.62 -10.21
C LYS A 67 1.87 -0.54 -9.42
N ILE A 68 1.63 -1.75 -9.88
CA ILE A 68 2.26 -2.96 -9.35
C ILE A 68 2.99 -3.63 -10.50
N GLN A 69 4.29 -3.82 -10.35
CA GLN A 69 5.11 -4.59 -11.29
C GLN A 69 5.29 -6.00 -10.73
N LEU A 70 4.99 -7.00 -11.54
CA LEU A 70 5.06 -8.40 -11.18
C LEU A 70 6.16 -9.10 -11.98
N SER A 71 6.94 -9.93 -11.30
CA SER A 71 7.89 -10.84 -11.92
C SER A 71 7.86 -12.19 -11.22
N GLY A 72 8.04 -13.26 -11.97
CA GLY A 72 8.11 -14.62 -11.44
C GLY A 72 9.51 -15.19 -11.59
N THR A 73 9.90 -16.05 -10.67
CA THR A 73 11.12 -16.86 -10.73
C THR A 73 10.83 -18.31 -10.40
N GLY A 74 11.69 -19.23 -10.86
CA GLY A 74 11.50 -20.65 -10.63
C GLY A 74 10.32 -21.21 -11.43
N ALA A 75 9.49 -22.00 -10.77
CA ALA A 75 8.42 -22.75 -11.42
C ALA A 75 7.13 -21.95 -11.71
N VAL A 76 7.08 -20.64 -11.41
CA VAL A 76 5.89 -19.82 -11.61
C VAL A 76 6.19 -18.52 -12.34
N SER A 77 5.20 -18.05 -13.11
CA SER A 77 5.25 -16.77 -13.81
C SER A 77 3.86 -16.12 -13.79
N PRO A 78 3.74 -14.83 -13.40
CA PRO A 78 2.49 -14.11 -13.51
C PRO A 78 2.13 -13.87 -14.98
N GLU A 79 0.88 -14.10 -15.36
CA GLU A 79 0.41 -13.87 -16.75
C GLU A 79 0.29 -12.38 -17.09
N LYS A 80 0.34 -11.51 -16.10
CA LYS A 80 0.34 -10.07 -16.27
C LYS A 80 1.54 -9.46 -15.51
N ALA A 81 2.37 -8.72 -16.22
CA ALA A 81 3.59 -8.14 -15.66
C ALA A 81 3.35 -6.81 -14.92
N GLN A 82 2.23 -6.15 -15.17
CA GLN A 82 1.89 -4.86 -14.56
C GLN A 82 0.40 -4.76 -14.27
N LEU A 83 0.07 -4.23 -13.10
CA LEU A 83 -1.30 -3.91 -12.70
C LEU A 83 -1.41 -2.41 -12.42
N LEU A 84 -2.57 -1.86 -12.77
CA LEU A 84 -2.99 -0.49 -12.49
C LEU A 84 -4.25 -0.52 -11.61
N TYR A 85 -4.69 0.63 -11.09
CA TYR A 85 -5.89 0.70 -10.26
C TYR A 85 -7.12 0.07 -10.94
N GLY A 86 -7.27 0.30 -12.25
CA GLY A 86 -8.37 -0.26 -13.05
C GLY A 86 -8.39 -1.78 -13.18
N ASP A 87 -7.29 -2.48 -12.85
CA ASP A 87 -7.21 -3.94 -12.85
C ASP A 87 -7.76 -4.57 -11.55
N SER A 88 -8.10 -3.75 -10.54
CA SER A 88 -8.74 -4.23 -9.33
C SER A 88 -10.06 -4.95 -9.66
N VAL A 89 -10.28 -6.11 -9.05
CA VAL A 89 -11.56 -6.84 -9.16
C VAL A 89 -12.68 -6.18 -8.37
N ARG A 90 -12.32 -5.36 -7.37
CA ARG A 90 -13.29 -4.54 -6.64
C ARG A 90 -13.47 -3.20 -7.33
N LYS A 91 -14.71 -2.83 -7.58
CA LYS A 91 -15.08 -1.58 -8.25
C LYS A 91 -15.86 -0.66 -7.31
N PRO A 92 -15.76 0.66 -7.46
CA PRO A 92 -16.64 1.59 -6.76
C PRO A 92 -18.12 1.26 -6.98
N SER A 93 -18.92 1.51 -5.96
CA SER A 93 -20.37 1.33 -5.98
C SER A 93 -21.05 2.50 -5.27
N ALA A 94 -22.38 2.56 -5.31
CA ALA A 94 -23.15 3.59 -4.61
C ALA A 94 -22.91 3.59 -3.08
N SER A 95 -22.61 2.42 -2.51
CA SER A 95 -22.36 2.25 -1.06
C SER A 95 -20.88 2.32 -0.67
N VAL A 96 -19.95 2.07 -1.60
CA VAL A 96 -18.52 2.05 -1.35
C VAL A 96 -17.81 2.85 -2.45
N LYS A 97 -17.51 4.11 -2.16
CA LYS A 97 -16.86 5.03 -3.09
C LYS A 97 -15.40 4.62 -3.36
N TYR A 98 -14.68 4.24 -2.32
CA TYR A 98 -13.26 3.86 -2.36
C TYR A 98 -13.09 2.42 -1.86
N PRO A 99 -13.35 1.40 -2.70
CA PRO A 99 -13.11 0.02 -2.30
C PRO A 99 -11.60 -0.24 -2.20
N ASP A 100 -11.23 -1.05 -1.23
CA ASP A 100 -9.85 -1.53 -1.12
C ASP A 100 -9.46 -2.28 -2.39
N PRO A 101 -8.42 -1.88 -3.12
CA PRO A 101 -8.06 -2.52 -4.37
C PRO A 101 -7.57 -3.95 -4.11
N ARG A 102 -8.19 -4.89 -4.85
CA ARG A 102 -7.87 -6.32 -4.83
C ARG A 102 -7.57 -6.79 -6.25
N PHE A 103 -6.46 -7.47 -6.41
CA PHE A 103 -5.98 -7.99 -7.69
C PHE A 103 -5.92 -9.50 -7.63
N GLU A 104 -6.39 -10.16 -8.68
CA GLU A 104 -6.35 -11.60 -8.85
C GLU A 104 -5.66 -11.88 -10.18
N VAL A 105 -4.44 -12.40 -10.12
CA VAL A 105 -3.59 -12.58 -11.29
C VAL A 105 -3.33 -14.07 -11.51
N PRO A 106 -3.66 -14.60 -12.69
CA PRO A 106 -3.32 -15.97 -13.02
C PRO A 106 -1.81 -16.18 -13.04
N LEU A 107 -1.39 -17.30 -12.48
CA LEU A 107 -0.01 -17.76 -12.48
C LEU A 107 0.12 -18.97 -13.42
N ALA A 108 0.98 -18.85 -14.42
CA ALA A 108 1.41 -19.99 -15.23
C ALA A 108 2.45 -20.79 -14.45
N THR A 109 2.42 -22.11 -14.63
CA THR A 109 3.40 -23.03 -14.03
C THR A 109 4.36 -23.57 -15.08
N GLN A 110 5.63 -23.69 -14.72
CA GLN A 110 6.70 -24.20 -15.56
C GLN A 110 7.43 -25.32 -14.82
N GLY A 111 6.99 -26.58 -15.06
CA GLY A 111 7.55 -27.73 -14.38
C GLY A 111 7.11 -27.83 -12.91
N LYS A 112 7.86 -28.60 -12.13
CA LYS A 112 7.66 -28.76 -10.69
C LYS A 112 8.76 -28.03 -9.90
N GLY A 113 8.44 -27.63 -8.70
CA GLY A 113 9.40 -27.04 -7.77
C GLY A 113 8.95 -25.72 -7.18
N ALA A 114 9.86 -25.08 -6.48
CA ALA A 114 9.61 -23.79 -5.86
C ALA A 114 9.63 -22.66 -6.91
N GLY A 115 8.76 -21.69 -6.71
CA GLY A 115 8.75 -20.42 -7.44
C GLY A 115 8.44 -19.27 -6.50
N THR A 116 8.73 -18.07 -6.94
CA THR A 116 8.42 -16.84 -6.19
C THR A 116 7.89 -15.80 -7.15
N VAL A 117 6.81 -15.14 -6.75
CA VAL A 117 6.34 -13.93 -7.44
C VAL A 117 6.76 -12.71 -6.63
N GLU A 118 7.52 -11.82 -7.26
CA GLU A 118 7.85 -10.52 -6.68
C GLU A 118 6.85 -9.47 -7.16
N ALA A 119 6.32 -8.70 -6.24
CA ALA A 119 5.42 -7.57 -6.50
C ALA A 119 6.04 -6.27 -5.99
N LYS A 120 6.41 -5.37 -6.90
CA LYS A 120 6.86 -4.01 -6.60
C LYS A 120 5.70 -3.06 -6.75
N MET A 121 5.25 -2.50 -5.65
CA MET A 121 4.03 -1.71 -5.55
C MET A 121 4.34 -0.24 -5.29
N VAL A 122 3.72 0.64 -6.05
CA VAL A 122 3.66 2.09 -5.79
C VAL A 122 2.19 2.49 -5.78
N PHE A 123 1.75 3.15 -4.72
CA PHE A 123 0.38 3.61 -4.54
C PHE A 123 0.33 4.78 -3.56
N PHE A 124 -0.82 5.41 -3.43
CA PHE A 124 -1.05 6.50 -2.49
C PHE A 124 -2.15 6.14 -1.52
N VAL A 125 -1.91 6.41 -0.24
CA VAL A 125 -2.91 6.29 0.83
C VAL A 125 -3.29 7.68 1.26
N CYS A 126 -4.58 7.99 1.20
CA CYS A 126 -5.13 9.29 1.50
C CYS A 126 -5.98 9.28 2.76
N THR A 127 -5.84 10.33 3.55
CA THR A 127 -6.77 10.73 4.61
C THR A 127 -7.56 11.96 4.13
N ASP A 128 -8.44 12.51 4.95
CA ASP A 128 -9.15 13.75 4.62
C ASP A 128 -8.22 14.97 4.47
N GLN A 129 -6.98 14.87 4.95
CA GLN A 129 -6.05 16.00 5.00
C GLN A 129 -4.88 15.86 4.01
N LEU A 130 -4.43 14.65 3.71
CA LEU A 130 -3.23 14.43 2.90
C LEU A 130 -3.21 13.06 2.21
N CYS A 131 -2.45 12.97 1.11
CA CYS A 131 -2.15 11.74 0.42
C CYS A 131 -0.65 11.43 0.52
N LEU A 132 -0.31 10.22 0.92
CA LEU A 132 1.06 9.77 1.14
C LEU A 132 1.43 8.68 0.14
N ARG A 133 2.49 8.92 -0.62
CA ARG A 133 3.03 7.93 -1.55
C ARG A 133 3.67 6.78 -0.78
N GLN A 134 3.29 5.55 -1.14
CA GLN A 134 3.86 4.33 -0.59
C GLN A 134 4.60 3.56 -1.66
N GLN A 135 5.67 2.89 -1.24
CA GLN A 135 6.42 1.97 -2.07
C GLN A 135 6.72 0.71 -1.27
N LYS A 136 6.31 -0.44 -1.77
CA LYS A 136 6.48 -1.74 -1.12
C LYS A 136 6.92 -2.80 -2.12
N THR A 137 7.73 -3.74 -1.64
CA THR A 137 8.08 -4.95 -2.39
C THR A 137 7.69 -6.15 -1.56
N LEU A 138 6.97 -7.08 -2.18
CA LEU A 138 6.56 -8.35 -1.60
C LEU A 138 7.16 -9.49 -2.40
N SER A 139 7.53 -10.56 -1.70
CA SER A 139 7.92 -11.83 -2.30
C SER A 139 6.93 -12.91 -1.84
N VAL A 140 6.21 -13.48 -2.80
CA VAL A 140 5.15 -14.47 -2.54
C VAL A 140 5.61 -15.84 -3.03
N PRO A 141 5.92 -16.79 -2.13
CA PRO A 141 6.34 -18.13 -2.51
C PRO A 141 5.15 -18.96 -3.01
N VAL A 142 5.38 -19.74 -4.04
CA VAL A 142 4.42 -20.71 -4.62
C VAL A 142 5.16 -22.00 -4.94
N THR A 143 4.59 -23.13 -4.58
CA THR A 143 5.15 -24.45 -4.90
C THR A 143 4.33 -25.11 -6.00
N VAL A 144 5.00 -25.62 -7.04
CA VAL A 144 4.39 -26.42 -8.10
C VAL A 144 4.67 -27.90 -7.82
N GLU A 145 3.61 -28.71 -7.68
CA GLU A 145 3.63 -30.13 -7.29
C GLU A 145 3.42 -31.09 -8.49
#